data_6c4c9931d6f5dfeacc2b124e626c9675
#
_entry.id   6c4c9931d6f5dfeacc2b124e626c9675
#
_cell.length_a   1.000
_cell.length_b   1.000
_cell.length_c   1.000
_cell.angle_alpha   90.00
_cell.angle_beta   90.00
_cell.angle_gamma   90.00
#
_symmetry.space_group_name_H-M   'P 1'
#
loop_
_entity.id
_entity.type
_entity.pdbx_description
1 polymer ?
#
loop_
_entity_poly.entity_id
_entity_poly.type
_entity_poly.pdbx_seq_one_letter_code
_entity_poly.pdbx_strand_id
1 'polypeptide(L)'
;FSPEMLSLEELSGVLWAAAGVNREDGHLTAPSAMALYPIRVYAFLPEGVYRYDSKANVLNRVVEGDRRELTAMQDFAYTAPLNLVYVADYSVYAERNQPVDRIRFWCAADAGGYTENVNLYAAGNGLKTITRGSFKEEALLELLGLDPAQYCVILAQTVGR
;
A
#
# COMPACT_ATOMS: atom_id res chain seq x y z
N PHE A 1 -17.69 6.66 2.04
CA PHE A 1 -16.95 6.25 3.25
C PHE A 1 -17.30 7.21 4.40
N SER A 2 -17.56 6.63 5.58
CA SER A 2 -17.67 7.40 6.82
C SER A 2 -16.30 7.94 7.23
N PRO A 3 -16.20 9.14 7.84
CA PRO A 3 -14.96 9.64 8.41
C PRO A 3 -14.57 8.95 9.74
N GLU A 4 -15.38 8.02 10.22
CA GLU A 4 -15.09 7.26 11.43
C GLU A 4 -13.80 6.49 11.33
N MET A 5 -12.89 6.73 12.28
CA MET A 5 -11.57 6.08 12.29
C MET A 5 -11.70 4.56 12.49
N LEU A 6 -10.80 3.83 11.85
CA LEU A 6 -10.64 2.40 12.12
C LEU A 6 -10.08 2.20 13.52
N SER A 7 -10.53 1.15 14.20
CA SER A 7 -9.89 0.72 15.44
C SER A 7 -8.45 0.26 15.16
N LEU A 8 -7.61 0.21 16.19
CA LEU A 8 -6.25 -0.29 16.05
C LEU A 8 -6.21 -1.74 15.56
N GLU A 9 -7.18 -2.55 15.98
CA GLU A 9 -7.33 -3.95 15.54
C GLU A 9 -7.67 -4.02 14.04
N GLU A 10 -8.63 -3.22 13.58
CA GLU A 10 -8.99 -3.15 12.16
C GLU A 10 -7.85 -2.65 11.28
N LEU A 11 -7.18 -1.56 11.71
CA LEU A 11 -6.02 -1.03 11.01
C LEU A 11 -4.88 -2.06 10.90
N SER A 12 -4.56 -2.71 12.02
CA SER A 12 -3.54 -3.76 12.07
C SER A 12 -3.92 -4.95 11.17
N GLY A 13 -5.18 -5.37 11.21
CA GLY A 13 -5.68 -6.46 10.38
C GLY A 13 -5.63 -6.15 8.88
N VAL A 14 -5.99 -4.92 8.49
CA VAL A 14 -5.90 -4.45 7.10
C VAL A 14 -4.45 -4.48 6.60
N LEU A 15 -3.52 -3.94 7.38
CA LEU A 15 -2.10 -3.89 7.02
C LEU A 15 -1.48 -5.30 6.96
N TRP A 16 -1.80 -6.13 7.94
CA TRP A 16 -1.33 -7.51 7.96
C TRP A 16 -1.92 -8.33 6.80
N ALA A 17 -3.20 -8.15 6.47
CA ALA A 17 -3.81 -8.79 5.31
C ALA A 17 -3.09 -8.38 4.01
N ALA A 18 -2.77 -7.10 3.85
CA ALA A 18 -2.05 -6.60 2.67
C ALA A 18 -0.66 -7.25 2.52
N ALA A 19 0.17 -7.17 3.57
CA ALA A 19 1.59 -7.47 3.46
C ALA A 19 2.21 -8.01 4.76
N GLY A 20 1.45 -8.67 5.62
CA GLY A 20 1.97 -9.25 6.85
C GLY A 20 2.84 -10.48 6.60
N VAL A 21 3.83 -10.70 7.47
CA VAL A 21 4.59 -11.95 7.49
C VAL A 21 3.72 -13.02 8.15
N ASN A 22 3.38 -14.08 7.42
CA ASN A 22 2.50 -15.13 7.90
C ASN A 22 3.16 -16.52 7.95
N ARG A 23 4.49 -16.61 7.74
CA ARG A 23 5.28 -17.84 7.76
C ARG A 23 6.64 -17.59 8.40
N GLU A 24 7.17 -18.65 9.04
CA GLU A 24 8.48 -18.59 9.71
C GLU A 24 9.64 -18.24 8.77
N ASP A 25 9.53 -18.59 7.49
CA ASP A 25 10.52 -18.28 6.44
C ASP A 25 10.45 -16.82 5.96
N GLY A 26 9.56 -16.01 6.51
CA GLY A 26 9.41 -14.59 6.20
C GLY A 26 8.56 -14.26 4.98
N HIS A 27 7.92 -15.25 4.35
CA HIS A 27 6.98 -15.00 3.26
C HIS A 27 5.77 -14.22 3.76
N LEU A 28 5.23 -13.36 2.89
CA LEU A 28 4.08 -12.50 3.19
C LEU A 28 2.74 -13.20 2.87
N THR A 29 1.67 -12.57 3.30
CA THR A 29 0.27 -12.99 3.02
C THR A 29 -0.07 -13.05 1.54
N ALA A 30 0.58 -12.25 0.71
CA ALA A 30 0.43 -12.26 -0.75
C ALA A 30 1.68 -12.85 -1.43
N PRO A 31 1.54 -13.51 -2.59
CA PRO A 31 2.68 -13.99 -3.35
C PRO A 31 3.47 -12.84 -3.99
N SER A 32 4.74 -13.08 -4.30
CA SER A 32 5.58 -12.16 -5.06
C SER A 32 6.49 -12.93 -6.01
N ALA A 33 6.73 -12.38 -7.18
CA ALA A 33 7.66 -12.96 -8.14
C ALA A 33 9.04 -13.14 -7.51
N MET A 34 9.56 -14.37 -7.53
CA MET A 34 10.85 -14.75 -6.92
C MET A 34 10.96 -14.42 -5.42
N ALA A 35 9.82 -14.23 -4.73
CA ALA A 35 9.75 -13.80 -3.32
C ALA A 35 10.56 -12.52 -3.02
N LEU A 36 10.62 -11.58 -3.97
CA LEU A 36 11.39 -10.34 -3.84
C LEU A 36 10.64 -9.22 -3.14
N TYR A 37 9.31 -9.28 -3.10
CA TYR A 37 8.44 -8.34 -2.38
C TYR A 37 8.77 -6.87 -2.64
N PRO A 38 8.69 -6.39 -3.91
CA PRO A 38 9.05 -5.03 -4.28
C PRO A 38 8.09 -3.97 -3.74
N ILE A 39 6.89 -4.37 -3.32
CA ILE A 39 5.83 -3.44 -2.96
C ILE A 39 5.97 -2.95 -1.52
N ARG A 40 6.17 -1.63 -1.38
CA ARG A 40 6.10 -0.91 -0.11
C ARG A 40 4.68 -0.41 0.13
N VAL A 41 4.15 -0.65 1.32
CA VAL A 41 2.80 -0.21 1.70
C VAL A 41 2.92 1.04 2.57
N TYR A 42 2.24 2.11 2.15
CA TYR A 42 2.12 3.35 2.91
C TYR A 42 0.66 3.54 3.33
N ALA A 43 0.46 3.84 4.63
CA ALA A 43 -0.83 4.18 5.20
C ALA A 43 -0.95 5.70 5.35
N PHE A 44 -1.93 6.28 4.68
CA PHE A 44 -2.29 7.69 4.75
C PHE A 44 -3.47 7.83 5.71
N LEU A 45 -3.21 8.44 6.85
CA LEU A 45 -4.14 8.69 7.95
C LEU A 45 -4.30 10.22 8.15
N PRO A 46 -5.33 10.68 8.87
CA PRO A 46 -5.50 12.12 9.14
C PRO A 46 -4.29 12.79 9.80
N GLU A 47 -3.59 12.07 10.67
CA GLU A 47 -2.45 12.59 11.43
C GLU A 47 -1.11 12.47 10.70
N GLY A 48 -1.03 11.70 9.61
CA GLY A 48 0.23 11.55 8.89
C GLY A 48 0.28 10.38 7.92
N VAL A 49 1.45 10.23 7.32
CA VAL A 49 1.76 9.13 6.41
C VAL A 49 2.76 8.19 7.08
N TYR A 50 2.50 6.92 7.01
CA TYR A 50 3.29 5.88 7.67
C TYR A 50 3.69 4.81 6.67
N ARG A 51 4.93 4.33 6.78
CA ARG A 51 5.38 3.13 6.08
C ARG A 51 5.15 1.91 6.95
N TYR A 52 4.51 0.90 6.41
CA TYR A 52 4.32 -0.38 7.09
C TYR A 52 5.59 -1.23 7.02
N ASP A 53 6.05 -1.66 8.18
CA ASP A 53 7.11 -2.67 8.32
C ASP A 53 6.47 -4.03 8.57
N SER A 54 6.48 -4.89 7.56
CA SER A 54 5.88 -6.22 7.61
C SER A 54 6.53 -7.15 8.64
N LYS A 55 7.84 -7.01 8.87
CA LYS A 55 8.59 -7.89 9.78
C LYS A 55 8.31 -7.54 11.24
N ALA A 56 8.31 -6.25 11.54
CA ALA A 56 8.05 -5.76 12.89
C ALA A 56 6.55 -5.62 13.18
N ASN A 57 5.70 -5.65 12.14
CA ASN A 57 4.27 -5.36 12.19
C ASN A 57 3.98 -4.00 12.85
N VAL A 58 4.67 -2.96 12.39
CA VAL A 58 4.55 -1.60 12.91
C VAL A 58 4.39 -0.58 11.78
N LEU A 59 3.84 0.58 12.12
CA LEU A 59 3.78 1.76 11.28
C LEU A 59 4.87 2.76 11.70
N ASN A 60 5.78 3.07 10.78
CA ASN A 60 6.82 4.09 10.95
C ASN A 60 6.37 5.38 10.28
N ARG A 61 6.17 6.46 11.05
CA ARG A 61 5.76 7.75 10.49
C ARG A 61 6.87 8.33 9.60
N VAL A 62 6.52 8.67 8.37
CA VAL A 62 7.42 9.26 7.37
C VAL A 62 7.07 10.71 7.05
N VAL A 63 5.80 11.10 7.18
CA VAL A 63 5.33 12.48 6.97
C VAL A 63 4.31 12.83 8.03
N GLU A 64 4.33 14.05 8.53
CA GLU A 64 3.34 14.58 9.47
C GLU A 64 2.20 15.31 8.74
N GLY A 65 0.99 15.23 9.31
CA GLY A 65 -0.21 15.89 8.82
C GLY A 65 -0.92 15.16 7.69
N ASP A 66 -2.15 15.60 7.45
CA ASP A 66 -3.06 14.98 6.47
C ASP A 66 -2.56 15.21 5.04
N ARG A 67 -2.42 14.13 4.29
CA ARG A 67 -2.01 14.11 2.88
C ARG A 67 -2.88 13.16 2.04
N ARG A 68 -4.06 12.78 2.57
CA ARG A 68 -4.94 11.82 1.91
C ARG A 68 -5.42 12.30 0.55
N GLU A 69 -5.49 13.62 0.31
CA GLU A 69 -5.88 14.22 -0.97
C GLU A 69 -4.91 13.90 -2.14
N LEU A 70 -3.71 13.42 -1.84
CA LEU A 70 -2.76 13.01 -2.89
C LEU A 70 -3.02 11.59 -3.39
N THR A 71 -3.73 10.78 -2.60
CA THR A 71 -3.95 9.35 -2.89
C THR A 71 -5.05 9.09 -3.90
N ALA A 72 -5.77 10.10 -4.35
CA ALA A 72 -6.91 9.96 -5.26
C ALA A 72 -7.12 11.20 -6.13
N MET A 73 -7.89 10.99 -7.20
CA MET A 73 -8.50 12.05 -7.99
C MET A 73 -9.98 12.27 -7.60
N GLN A 74 -10.49 11.47 -6.68
CA GLN A 74 -11.87 11.51 -6.17
C GLN A 74 -11.88 11.92 -4.69
N ASP A 75 -12.76 12.87 -4.37
CA ASP A 75 -12.86 13.52 -3.06
C ASP A 75 -13.33 12.60 -1.92
N PHE A 76 -14.06 11.52 -2.22
CA PHE A 76 -14.45 10.54 -1.18
C PHE A 76 -13.25 9.95 -0.42
N ALA A 77 -12.08 9.89 -1.07
CA ALA A 77 -10.87 9.38 -0.45
C ALA A 77 -10.22 10.39 0.52
N TYR A 78 -10.52 11.68 0.38
CA TYR A 78 -9.88 12.74 1.19
C TYR A 78 -10.34 12.73 2.65
N THR A 79 -11.53 12.19 2.90
CA THR A 79 -12.14 12.13 4.24
C THR A 79 -12.24 10.70 4.78
N ALA A 80 -11.98 9.70 3.96
CA ALA A 80 -11.99 8.31 4.40
C ALA A 80 -10.90 8.06 5.47
N PRO A 81 -11.13 7.18 6.45
CA PRO A 81 -10.22 7.01 7.58
C PRO A 81 -8.82 6.52 7.19
N LEU A 82 -8.71 5.74 6.11
CA LEU A 82 -7.45 5.16 5.65
C LEU A 82 -7.39 5.13 4.13
N ASN A 83 -6.26 5.56 3.57
CA ASN A 83 -5.86 5.22 2.21
C ASN A 83 -4.52 4.50 2.24
N LEU A 84 -4.45 3.35 1.59
CA LEU A 84 -3.21 2.64 1.33
C LEU A 84 -2.66 3.05 -0.03
N VAL A 85 -1.34 3.20 -0.12
CA VAL A 85 -0.61 3.45 -1.36
C VAL A 85 0.46 2.38 -1.52
N TYR A 86 0.44 1.71 -2.66
CA TYR A 86 1.33 0.61 -2.99
C TYR A 86 2.40 1.09 -3.96
N VAL A 87 3.64 1.19 -3.48
CA VAL A 87 4.78 1.72 -4.23
C VAL A 87 5.75 0.60 -4.55
N ALA A 88 6.04 0.41 -5.83
CA ALA A 88 7.06 -0.54 -6.27
C ALA A 88 8.45 0.05 -6.14
N ASP A 89 9.37 -0.73 -5.60
CA ASP A 89 10.82 -0.48 -5.58
C ASP A 89 11.49 -1.39 -6.61
N TYR A 90 11.88 -0.82 -7.74
CA TYR A 90 12.50 -1.58 -8.82
C TYR A 90 13.93 -2.02 -8.51
N SER A 91 14.59 -1.43 -7.50
CA SER A 91 15.96 -1.78 -7.14
C SER A 91 16.12 -3.22 -6.67
N VAL A 92 15.04 -3.86 -6.18
CA VAL A 92 15.07 -5.27 -5.77
C VAL A 92 15.36 -6.23 -6.95
N TYR A 93 15.18 -5.73 -8.19
CA TYR A 93 15.45 -6.48 -9.42
C TYR A 93 16.80 -6.13 -10.08
N ALA A 94 17.61 -5.24 -9.49
CA ALA A 94 18.84 -4.70 -10.13
C ALA A 94 19.80 -5.78 -10.63
N GLU A 95 19.93 -6.88 -9.89
CA GLU A 95 20.82 -7.99 -10.23
C GLU A 95 20.14 -9.08 -11.10
N ARG A 96 18.88 -8.91 -11.48
CA ARG A 96 18.10 -9.95 -12.17
C ARG A 96 18.12 -9.85 -13.69
N ASN A 97 18.70 -8.78 -14.25
CA ASN A 97 18.80 -8.55 -15.69
C ASN A 97 17.47 -8.79 -16.45
N GLN A 98 16.38 -8.23 -15.92
CA GLN A 98 15.05 -8.38 -16.47
C GLN A 98 14.60 -7.11 -17.23
N PRO A 99 13.84 -7.26 -18.34
CA PRO A 99 13.22 -6.11 -19.01
C PRO A 99 12.28 -5.32 -18.08
N VAL A 100 12.32 -3.99 -18.19
CA VAL A 100 11.48 -3.10 -17.36
C VAL A 100 9.99 -3.45 -17.42
N ASP A 101 9.47 -3.80 -18.60
CA ASP A 101 8.08 -4.17 -18.75
C ASP A 101 7.72 -5.46 -18.00
N ARG A 102 8.66 -6.40 -17.91
CA ARG A 102 8.48 -7.61 -17.10
C ARG A 102 8.46 -7.29 -15.61
N ILE A 103 9.34 -6.41 -15.14
CA ILE A 103 9.38 -5.94 -13.75
C ILE A 103 8.07 -5.23 -13.41
N ARG A 104 7.60 -4.32 -14.27
CA ARG A 104 6.31 -3.62 -14.10
C ARG A 104 5.13 -4.59 -13.99
N PHE A 105 5.10 -5.61 -14.85
CA PHE A 105 4.07 -6.64 -14.80
C PHE A 105 4.07 -7.38 -13.46
N TRP A 106 5.23 -7.80 -12.95
CA TRP A 106 5.32 -8.48 -11.65
C TRP A 106 4.90 -7.57 -10.50
N CYS A 107 5.36 -6.33 -10.48
CA CYS A 107 4.96 -5.36 -9.46
C CYS A 107 3.44 -5.10 -9.46
N ALA A 108 2.83 -5.01 -10.65
CA ALA A 108 1.39 -4.85 -10.77
C ALA A 108 0.62 -6.09 -10.25
N ALA A 109 1.11 -7.30 -10.56
CA ALA A 109 0.53 -8.54 -10.06
C ALA A 109 0.65 -8.66 -8.54
N ASP A 110 1.81 -8.33 -7.98
CA ASP A 110 2.05 -8.34 -6.53
C ASP A 110 1.12 -7.34 -5.82
N ALA A 111 1.05 -6.09 -6.31
CA ALA A 111 0.16 -5.06 -5.74
C ALA A 111 -1.33 -5.46 -5.83
N GLY A 112 -1.73 -6.11 -6.92
CA GLY A 112 -3.07 -6.67 -7.07
C GLY A 112 -3.38 -7.72 -6.00
N GLY A 113 -2.43 -8.60 -5.70
CA GLY A 113 -2.55 -9.57 -4.61
C GLY A 113 -2.72 -8.90 -3.23
N TYR A 114 -1.96 -7.84 -2.96
CA TYR A 114 -2.07 -7.08 -1.71
C TYR A 114 -3.44 -6.43 -1.58
N THR A 115 -3.93 -5.77 -2.64
CA THR A 115 -5.25 -5.13 -2.60
C THR A 115 -6.39 -6.13 -2.45
N GLU A 116 -6.29 -7.32 -3.07
CA GLU A 116 -7.32 -8.35 -2.95
C GLU A 116 -7.37 -8.94 -1.54
N ASN A 117 -6.25 -9.16 -0.89
CA ASN A 117 -6.23 -9.59 0.51
C ASN A 117 -6.93 -8.58 1.42
N VAL A 118 -6.74 -7.26 1.18
CA VAL A 118 -7.45 -6.20 1.91
C VAL A 118 -8.95 -6.25 1.60
N ASN A 119 -9.36 -6.46 0.34
CA ASN A 119 -10.77 -6.60 -0.02
C ASN A 119 -11.44 -7.74 0.75
N LEU A 120 -10.79 -8.90 0.79
CA LEU A 120 -11.31 -10.08 1.49
C LEU A 120 -11.39 -9.86 3.00
N TYR A 121 -10.34 -9.29 3.59
CA TYR A 121 -10.33 -8.94 5.02
C TYR A 121 -11.46 -7.95 5.36
N ALA A 122 -11.57 -6.88 4.59
CA ALA A 122 -12.60 -5.86 4.80
C ALA A 122 -14.01 -6.43 4.68
N ALA A 123 -14.28 -7.23 3.66
CA ALA A 123 -15.58 -7.89 3.48
C ALA A 123 -15.94 -8.79 4.69
N GLY A 124 -14.96 -9.51 5.24
CA GLY A 124 -15.16 -10.35 6.43
C GLY A 124 -15.35 -9.59 7.73
N ASN A 125 -14.94 -8.31 7.79
CA ASN A 125 -14.98 -7.46 8.99
C ASN A 125 -15.95 -6.27 8.87
N GLY A 126 -16.87 -6.27 7.90
CA GLY A 126 -17.87 -5.22 7.73
C GLY A 126 -17.31 -3.86 7.30
N LEU A 127 -16.10 -3.85 6.75
CA LEU A 127 -15.47 -2.68 6.14
C LEU A 127 -15.73 -2.65 4.64
N LYS A 128 -15.61 -1.45 4.07
CA LYS A 128 -15.68 -1.20 2.63
C LYS A 128 -14.30 -0.86 2.09
N THR A 129 -14.03 -1.24 0.84
CA THR A 129 -12.80 -0.88 0.15
C THR A 129 -13.06 -0.47 -1.28
N ILE A 130 -12.15 0.31 -1.84
CA ILE A 130 -12.06 0.54 -3.28
C ILE A 130 -10.61 0.67 -3.71
N THR A 131 -10.18 -0.21 -4.63
CA THR A 131 -8.87 -0.14 -5.26
C THR A 131 -8.91 0.81 -6.46
N ARG A 132 -7.88 1.65 -6.61
CA ARG A 132 -7.80 2.69 -7.63
C ARG A 132 -6.44 2.72 -8.32
N GLY A 133 -6.45 2.98 -9.65
CA GLY A 133 -5.27 3.35 -10.43
C GLY A 133 -5.17 4.86 -10.70
N SER A 134 -5.96 5.68 -9.99
CA SER A 134 -6.08 7.12 -10.21
C SER A 134 -5.67 7.87 -8.94
N PHE A 135 -4.49 8.52 -8.99
CA PHE A 135 -3.84 9.23 -7.88
C PHE A 135 -2.85 10.26 -8.40
N LYS A 136 -2.30 11.12 -7.54
CA LYS A 136 -1.32 12.17 -7.88
C LYS A 136 0.11 11.63 -7.75
N GLU A 137 0.56 10.82 -8.71
CA GLU A 137 1.81 10.05 -8.60
C GLU A 137 3.04 10.91 -8.32
N GLU A 138 3.27 11.98 -9.11
CA GLU A 138 4.44 12.86 -8.94
C GLU A 138 4.47 13.45 -7.52
N ALA A 139 3.33 13.96 -7.04
CA ALA A 139 3.21 14.55 -5.72
C ALA A 139 3.41 13.51 -4.60
N LEU A 140 2.95 12.27 -4.80
CA LEU A 140 3.17 11.17 -3.85
C LEU A 140 4.65 10.80 -3.76
N LEU A 141 5.33 10.62 -4.90
CA LEU A 141 6.77 10.29 -4.92
C LEU A 141 7.61 11.40 -4.31
N GLU A 142 7.30 12.69 -4.65
CA GLU A 142 7.97 13.85 -4.06
C GLU A 142 7.76 13.91 -2.54
N LEU A 143 6.52 13.77 -2.07
CA LEU A 143 6.18 13.75 -0.64
C LEU A 143 6.96 12.68 0.13
N LEU A 144 7.10 11.49 -0.46
CA LEU A 144 7.77 10.34 0.14
C LEU A 144 9.30 10.37 -0.03
N GLY A 145 9.84 11.35 -0.79
CA GLY A 145 11.28 11.45 -1.08
C GLY A 145 11.81 10.29 -1.93
N LEU A 146 10.98 9.78 -2.86
CA LEU A 146 11.29 8.62 -3.70
C LEU A 146 11.62 9.04 -5.13
N ASP A 147 12.75 8.54 -5.65
CA ASP A 147 13.21 8.81 -7.01
C ASP A 147 12.31 8.09 -8.05
N PRO A 148 11.63 8.82 -8.96
CA PRO A 148 10.79 8.21 -9.99
C PRO A 148 11.55 7.31 -10.98
N ALA A 149 12.89 7.36 -11.03
CA ALA A 149 13.70 6.42 -11.79
C ALA A 149 13.72 5.01 -11.16
N GLN A 150 13.50 4.91 -9.85
CA GLN A 150 13.55 3.66 -9.10
C GLN A 150 12.19 3.22 -8.57
N TYR A 151 11.30 4.17 -8.28
CA TYR A 151 10.01 3.91 -7.65
C TYR A 151 8.84 4.28 -8.54
N CYS A 152 7.74 3.53 -8.41
CA CYS A 152 6.50 3.78 -9.12
C CYS A 152 5.31 3.50 -8.21
N VAL A 153 4.31 4.39 -8.19
CA VAL A 153 3.05 4.11 -7.51
C VAL A 153 2.21 3.20 -8.39
N ILE A 154 1.87 2.02 -7.90
CA ILE A 154 1.14 1.02 -8.69
C ILE A 154 -0.36 1.15 -8.49
N LEU A 155 -0.82 1.17 -7.23
CA LEU A 155 -2.23 1.24 -6.85
C LEU A 155 -2.39 2.09 -5.59
N ALA A 156 -3.59 2.60 -5.40
CA ALA A 156 -4.07 3.13 -4.14
C ALA A 156 -5.36 2.41 -3.73
N GLN A 157 -5.66 2.36 -2.43
CA GLN A 157 -6.86 1.68 -1.94
C GLN A 157 -7.41 2.43 -0.73
N THR A 158 -8.70 2.81 -0.81
CA THR A 158 -9.41 3.40 0.32
C THR A 158 -10.07 2.31 1.14
N VAL A 159 -9.99 2.42 2.46
CA VAL A 159 -10.61 1.50 3.43
C VAL A 159 -11.37 2.31 4.48
N GLY A 160 -12.57 1.87 4.83
CA GLY A 160 -13.41 2.53 5.84
C GLY A 160 -14.79 1.88 5.96
N ARG A 161 -15.74 2.61 6.55
CA ARG A 161 -17.15 2.21 6.70
C ARG A 161 -18.08 2.95 5.77
#